data_905e30b8727f123f042b163b53358d90
#
_entry.id   905e30b8727f123f042b163b53358d90
#
_cell.length_a   1.000
_cell.length_b   1.000
_cell.length_c   1.000
_cell.angle_alpha   90.00
_cell.angle_beta   90.00
_cell.angle_gamma   90.00
#
_symmetry.space_group_name_H-M   'P 1'
#
loop_
_entity.id
_entity.type
_entity.pdbx_description
1 polymer ?
#
loop_
_entity_poly.entity_id
_entity_poly.type
_entity_poly.pdbx_seq_one_letter_code
_entity_poly.pdbx_strand_id
1 'polypeptide(L)'
;MSGEDECGDGYEGYEDFDRLALDRSGQADAFDTIGDRYDEAFPYKEGQIAAGQWLAESLPPGSRVLDVGCGTGLPTARQLVDAGHEVVGIDISAGMLKLARDNVPEATFHHVDIVDLRVGGRYGPGGPRELGPFDGIAGYFTLLLLPRPEIPYALRTLHAVLRPEGLLGLGMVEADIDDFPIPFLGNSVRVSGYLRDELRQVVREAGFEIAGEDSHAYAPASTDVPPEIQLYLNCRRRA
;
A
#
# COMPACT_ATOMS: atom_id res chain seq x y z
N MET A 1 18.07 -21.63 46.90
CA MET A 1 17.29 -20.38 46.71
C MET A 1 17.55 -19.95 45.28
N SER A 2 16.67 -20.40 44.43
CA SER A 2 16.66 -20.20 42.99
C SER A 2 15.80 -18.97 42.69
N GLY A 3 16.40 -17.93 42.11
CA GLY A 3 15.70 -16.79 41.55
C GLY A 3 15.42 -17.10 40.07
N GLU A 4 14.17 -17.26 39.73
CA GLU A 4 13.69 -17.30 38.33
C GLU A 4 13.45 -15.87 37.89
N ASP A 5 14.26 -15.41 36.94
CA ASP A 5 14.05 -14.16 36.23
C ASP A 5 12.92 -14.35 35.20
N GLU A 6 11.74 -13.84 35.50
CA GLU A 6 10.65 -13.68 34.55
C GLU A 6 11.00 -12.55 33.57
N CYS A 7 11.43 -12.91 32.36
CA CYS A 7 11.35 -12.03 31.19
C CYS A 7 9.88 -11.93 30.78
N GLY A 8 9.20 -10.89 31.21
CA GLY A 8 7.90 -10.50 30.72
C GLY A 8 8.05 -9.76 29.39
N ASP A 9 7.93 -10.46 28.26
CA ASP A 9 7.82 -9.85 26.94
C ASP A 9 6.44 -9.23 26.79
N GLY A 10 6.39 -7.91 26.88
CA GLY A 10 5.20 -7.12 26.63
C GLY A 10 4.83 -7.08 25.13
N TYR A 11 4.04 -8.03 24.69
CA TYR A 11 3.29 -7.99 23.42
C TYR A 11 1.78 -7.86 23.70
N GLU A 12 1.38 -6.84 24.45
CA GLU A 12 -0.04 -6.58 24.75
C GLU A 12 -0.81 -5.82 23.64
N GLY A 13 -0.22 -5.59 22.47
CA GLY A 13 -0.84 -4.81 21.39
C GLY A 13 -1.57 -5.62 20.30
N TYR A 14 -1.51 -6.94 20.30
CA TYR A 14 -2.00 -7.76 19.19
C TYR A 14 -3.47 -8.23 19.31
N GLU A 15 -4.03 -8.25 20.52
CA GLU A 15 -5.38 -8.80 20.75
C GLU A 15 -6.53 -7.83 20.39
N ASP A 16 -6.27 -6.52 20.33
CA ASP A 16 -7.32 -5.53 20.03
C ASP A 16 -7.58 -5.35 18.52
N PHE A 17 -6.69 -5.79 17.66
CA PHE A 17 -6.79 -5.55 16.22
C PHE A 17 -7.73 -6.51 15.48
N ASP A 18 -7.88 -7.75 15.92
CA ASP A 18 -8.89 -8.70 15.39
C ASP A 18 -10.33 -8.20 15.61
N ARG A 19 -10.53 -7.18 16.46
CA ARG A 19 -11.81 -6.52 16.68
C ARG A 19 -12.07 -5.33 15.75
N LEU A 20 -11.04 -4.77 15.11
CA LEU A 20 -11.16 -3.57 14.27
C LEU A 20 -11.21 -3.87 12.77
N ALA A 21 -11.01 -5.12 12.35
CA ALA A 21 -11.09 -5.49 10.94
C ALA A 21 -12.51 -5.22 10.41
N LEU A 22 -12.69 -4.05 9.80
CA LEU A 22 -13.93 -3.70 9.13
C LEU A 22 -14.13 -4.59 7.89
N ASP A 23 -15.36 -4.94 7.61
CA ASP A 23 -15.71 -5.63 6.37
C ASP A 23 -15.43 -4.71 5.17
N ARG A 24 -14.41 -5.04 4.38
CA ARG A 24 -14.00 -4.32 3.18
C ARG A 24 -14.56 -4.91 1.89
N SER A 25 -15.47 -5.87 1.98
CA SER A 25 -16.07 -6.50 0.79
C SER A 25 -16.68 -5.45 -0.13
N GLY A 26 -17.35 -4.44 0.40
CA GLY A 26 -17.92 -3.35 -0.37
C GLY A 26 -16.87 -2.50 -1.12
N GLN A 27 -15.66 -2.35 -0.58
CA GLN A 27 -14.55 -1.70 -1.29
C GLN A 27 -14.04 -2.59 -2.43
N ALA A 28 -13.82 -3.89 -2.17
CA ALA A 28 -13.40 -4.84 -3.19
C ALA A 28 -14.42 -4.91 -4.35
N ASP A 29 -15.71 -5.02 -4.05
CA ASP A 29 -16.81 -5.05 -5.02
C ASP A 29 -16.86 -3.76 -5.87
N ALA A 30 -16.59 -2.60 -5.27
CA ALA A 30 -16.52 -1.33 -5.99
C ALA A 30 -15.38 -1.35 -7.02
N PHE A 31 -14.16 -1.78 -6.63
CA PHE A 31 -13.04 -1.88 -7.55
C PHE A 31 -13.21 -2.99 -8.59
N ASP A 32 -13.84 -4.12 -8.25
CA ASP A 32 -14.23 -5.14 -9.23
C ASP A 32 -15.17 -4.57 -10.32
N THR A 33 -16.10 -3.69 -9.91
CA THR A 33 -17.04 -3.02 -10.84
C THR A 33 -16.37 -1.93 -11.66
N ILE A 34 -15.41 -1.19 -11.09
CA ILE A 34 -14.67 -0.12 -11.77
C ILE A 34 -13.80 -0.71 -12.89
N GLY A 35 -13.04 -1.77 -12.59
CA GLY A 35 -12.21 -2.47 -13.56
C GLY A 35 -11.25 -1.54 -14.32
N ASP A 36 -11.19 -1.72 -15.64
CA ASP A 36 -10.32 -0.95 -16.56
C ASP A 36 -10.64 0.55 -16.63
N ARG A 37 -11.87 0.96 -16.28
CA ARG A 37 -12.25 2.38 -16.22
C ARG A 37 -11.39 3.19 -15.23
N TYR A 38 -10.72 2.50 -14.28
CA TYR A 38 -9.79 3.17 -13.36
C TYR A 38 -8.63 3.84 -14.12
N ASP A 39 -8.00 3.13 -15.05
CA ASP A 39 -6.89 3.68 -15.83
C ASP A 39 -7.35 4.75 -16.83
N GLU A 40 -8.58 4.65 -17.36
CA GLU A 40 -9.18 5.67 -18.21
C GLU A 40 -9.46 6.98 -17.43
N ALA A 41 -9.90 6.88 -16.18
CA ALA A 41 -10.18 8.04 -15.32
C ALA A 41 -8.90 8.74 -14.84
N PHE A 42 -7.81 8.01 -14.71
CA PHE A 42 -6.50 8.49 -14.26
C PHE A 42 -5.41 8.31 -15.31
N PRO A 43 -5.54 8.96 -16.49
CA PRO A 43 -4.60 8.77 -17.60
C PRO A 43 -3.23 9.42 -17.34
N TYR A 44 -3.18 10.44 -16.50
CA TYR A 44 -1.97 11.20 -16.17
C TYR A 44 -1.55 10.86 -14.75
N LYS A 45 -0.48 10.06 -14.61
CA LYS A 45 0.01 9.56 -13.32
C LYS A 45 1.46 10.01 -13.09
N GLU A 46 1.81 11.24 -13.50
CA GLU A 46 3.20 11.72 -13.49
C GLU A 46 3.83 11.63 -12.10
N GLY A 47 3.11 12.01 -11.04
CA GLY A 47 3.60 11.90 -9.67
C GLY A 47 3.86 10.46 -9.24
N GLN A 48 2.93 9.54 -9.54
CA GLN A 48 3.09 8.12 -9.26
C GLN A 48 4.24 7.50 -10.06
N ILE A 49 4.36 7.87 -11.34
CA ILE A 49 5.47 7.43 -12.21
C ILE A 49 6.80 7.91 -11.66
N ALA A 50 6.90 9.18 -11.26
CA ALA A 50 8.13 9.74 -10.67
C ALA A 50 8.50 9.05 -9.35
N ALA A 51 7.52 8.79 -8.48
CA ALA A 51 7.73 8.07 -7.22
C ALA A 51 8.14 6.60 -7.46
N GLY A 52 7.52 5.93 -8.43
CA GLY A 52 7.89 4.57 -8.85
C GLY A 52 9.30 4.51 -9.45
N GLN A 53 9.69 5.52 -10.22
CA GLN A 53 11.04 5.63 -10.78
C GLN A 53 12.09 5.82 -9.68
N TRP A 54 11.81 6.70 -8.70
CA TRP A 54 12.69 6.85 -7.53
C TRP A 54 12.92 5.51 -6.82
N LEU A 55 11.85 4.74 -6.57
CA LEU A 55 11.96 3.44 -5.91
C LEU A 55 12.79 2.47 -6.75
N ALA A 56 12.50 2.36 -8.05
CA ALA A 56 13.19 1.46 -8.97
C ALA A 56 14.71 1.78 -9.08
N GLU A 57 15.06 3.07 -9.15
CA GLU A 57 16.46 3.50 -9.30
C GLU A 57 17.24 3.46 -7.97
N SER A 58 16.56 3.56 -6.83
CA SER A 58 17.18 3.54 -5.50
C SER A 58 17.46 2.13 -4.98
N LEU A 59 16.85 1.12 -5.55
CA LEU A 59 17.03 -0.27 -5.18
C LEU A 59 18.17 -0.93 -5.98
N PRO A 60 18.91 -1.88 -5.39
CA PRO A 60 19.85 -2.72 -6.13
C PRO A 60 19.15 -3.47 -7.27
N PRO A 61 19.84 -3.71 -8.41
CA PRO A 61 19.28 -4.52 -9.50
C PRO A 61 18.80 -5.91 -9.04
N GLY A 62 17.63 -6.34 -9.53
CA GLY A 62 17.06 -7.64 -9.16
C GLY A 62 16.45 -7.68 -7.75
N SER A 63 16.22 -6.52 -7.12
CA SER A 63 15.54 -6.44 -5.82
C SER A 63 14.12 -7.00 -5.88
N ARG A 64 13.67 -7.53 -4.74
CA ARG A 64 12.31 -8.03 -4.57
C ARG A 64 11.41 -6.93 -4.02
N VAL A 65 10.38 -6.56 -4.78
CA VAL A 65 9.52 -5.41 -4.48
C VAL A 65 8.07 -5.85 -4.31
N LEU A 66 7.42 -5.36 -3.25
CA LEU A 66 5.98 -5.53 -3.02
C LEU A 66 5.23 -4.31 -3.57
N ASP A 67 4.23 -4.53 -4.40
CA ASP A 67 3.25 -3.52 -4.83
C ASP A 67 1.93 -3.75 -4.08
N VAL A 68 1.62 -2.86 -3.15
CA VAL A 68 0.48 -2.98 -2.22
C VAL A 68 -0.72 -2.22 -2.77
N GLY A 69 -1.84 -2.94 -2.96
CA GLY A 69 -2.99 -2.41 -3.69
C GLY A 69 -2.60 -2.16 -5.14
N CYS A 70 -2.05 -3.19 -5.76
CA CYS A 70 -1.44 -3.10 -7.09
C CYS A 70 -2.43 -2.76 -8.21
N GLY A 71 -3.75 -2.81 -7.94
CA GLY A 71 -4.80 -2.51 -8.90
C GLY A 71 -4.62 -3.29 -10.21
N THR A 72 -4.60 -2.58 -11.33
CA THR A 72 -4.39 -3.15 -12.68
C THR A 72 -2.92 -3.49 -12.98
N GLY A 73 -1.99 -3.28 -12.03
CA GLY A 73 -0.55 -3.41 -12.24
C GLY A 73 0.09 -2.21 -12.94
N LEU A 74 -0.71 -1.22 -13.35
CA LEU A 74 -0.24 -0.04 -14.09
C LEU A 74 -0.38 1.26 -13.27
N PRO A 75 0.65 2.12 -13.26
CA PRO A 75 1.94 1.98 -13.94
C PRO A 75 2.97 1.21 -13.11
N THR A 76 2.75 1.02 -11.79
CA THR A 76 3.78 0.71 -10.79
C THR A 76 4.43 -0.66 -11.01
N ALA A 77 3.64 -1.75 -11.01
CA ALA A 77 4.20 -3.09 -11.19
C ALA A 77 4.94 -3.21 -12.54
N ARG A 78 4.37 -2.66 -13.63
CA ARG A 78 5.01 -2.65 -14.95
C ARG A 78 6.35 -1.92 -14.92
N GLN A 79 6.40 -0.73 -14.32
CA GLN A 79 7.60 0.09 -14.23
C GLN A 79 8.72 -0.62 -13.44
N LEU A 80 8.37 -1.29 -12.33
CA LEU A 80 9.33 -2.03 -11.50
C LEU A 80 9.86 -3.28 -12.23
N VAL A 81 9.01 -3.99 -12.96
CA VAL A 81 9.41 -5.13 -13.80
C VAL A 81 10.33 -4.68 -14.92
N ASP A 82 10.00 -3.57 -15.62
CA ASP A 82 10.83 -3.02 -16.68
C ASP A 82 12.20 -2.55 -16.19
N ALA A 83 12.30 -2.16 -14.91
CA ALA A 83 13.56 -1.87 -14.24
C ALA A 83 14.35 -3.13 -13.80
N GLY A 84 13.81 -4.33 -14.02
CA GLY A 84 14.47 -5.60 -13.75
C GLY A 84 14.31 -6.10 -12.31
N HIS A 85 13.30 -5.66 -11.59
CA HIS A 85 12.98 -6.14 -10.23
C HIS A 85 12.03 -7.34 -10.25
N GLU A 86 12.11 -8.19 -9.21
CA GLU A 86 11.11 -9.22 -8.92
C GLU A 86 9.92 -8.56 -8.23
N VAL A 87 8.75 -8.54 -8.90
CA VAL A 87 7.57 -7.84 -8.39
C VAL A 87 6.53 -8.83 -7.88
N VAL A 88 6.07 -8.59 -6.67
CA VAL A 88 4.92 -9.26 -6.04
C VAL A 88 3.85 -8.22 -5.78
N GLY A 89 2.67 -8.35 -6.39
CA GLY A 89 1.53 -7.47 -6.15
C GLY A 89 0.49 -8.11 -5.24
N ILE A 90 -0.12 -7.32 -4.37
CA ILE A 90 -1.28 -7.72 -3.57
C ILE A 90 -2.43 -6.74 -3.75
N ASP A 91 -3.65 -7.26 -3.78
CA ASP A 91 -4.88 -6.46 -3.84
C ASP A 91 -6.05 -7.24 -3.23
N ILE A 92 -7.10 -6.53 -2.77
CA ILE A 92 -8.35 -7.13 -2.27
C ILE A 92 -9.37 -7.37 -3.38
N SER A 93 -9.20 -6.78 -4.57
CA SER A 93 -10.09 -6.93 -5.72
C SER A 93 -9.60 -8.04 -6.63
N ALA A 94 -10.43 -9.07 -6.80
CA ALA A 94 -10.13 -10.17 -7.73
C ALA A 94 -10.16 -9.70 -9.19
N GLY A 95 -11.03 -8.74 -9.52
CA GLY A 95 -11.11 -8.12 -10.83
C GLY A 95 -9.85 -7.35 -11.20
N MET A 96 -9.35 -6.52 -10.28
CA MET A 96 -8.08 -5.81 -10.46
C MET A 96 -6.91 -6.77 -10.66
N LEU A 97 -6.82 -7.83 -9.84
CA LEU A 97 -5.76 -8.83 -9.97
C LEU A 97 -5.81 -9.60 -11.29
N LYS A 98 -6.98 -9.77 -11.87
CA LYS A 98 -7.10 -10.35 -13.22
C LYS A 98 -6.46 -9.42 -14.24
N LEU A 99 -6.80 -8.13 -14.23
CA LEU A 99 -6.22 -7.13 -15.11
C LEU A 99 -4.70 -7.01 -14.90
N ALA A 100 -4.24 -7.03 -13.64
CA ALA A 100 -2.81 -7.00 -13.33
C ALA A 100 -2.04 -8.15 -13.97
N ARG A 101 -2.58 -9.38 -13.93
CA ARG A 101 -1.95 -10.56 -14.56
C ARG A 101 -1.93 -10.45 -16.08
N ASP A 102 -2.95 -9.85 -16.68
CA ASP A 102 -3.01 -9.62 -18.12
C ASP A 102 -2.03 -8.52 -18.56
N ASN A 103 -1.89 -7.45 -17.75
CA ASN A 103 -1.02 -6.31 -18.05
C ASN A 103 0.46 -6.57 -17.75
N VAL A 104 0.76 -7.34 -16.69
CA VAL A 104 2.14 -7.57 -16.20
C VAL A 104 2.35 -9.05 -15.89
N PRO A 105 2.36 -9.92 -16.93
CA PRO A 105 2.45 -11.37 -16.74
C PRO A 105 3.77 -11.85 -16.13
N GLU A 106 4.80 -11.00 -16.09
CA GLU A 106 6.09 -11.30 -15.47
C GLU A 106 6.09 -11.16 -13.94
N ALA A 107 5.10 -10.44 -13.37
CA ALA A 107 4.95 -10.27 -11.93
C ALA A 107 4.05 -11.37 -11.32
N THR A 108 4.15 -11.56 -10.01
CA THR A 108 3.30 -12.47 -9.27
C THR A 108 2.24 -11.70 -8.49
N PHE A 109 0.96 -12.08 -8.62
CA PHE A 109 -0.15 -11.37 -7.97
C PHE A 109 -0.96 -12.27 -7.05
N HIS A 110 -1.23 -11.78 -5.83
CA HIS A 110 -1.97 -12.50 -4.80
C HIS A 110 -3.16 -11.71 -4.28
N HIS A 111 -4.25 -12.42 -4.02
CA HIS A 111 -5.45 -11.87 -3.38
C HIS A 111 -5.22 -11.84 -1.87
N VAL A 112 -4.78 -10.72 -1.34
CA VAL A 112 -4.41 -10.53 0.08
C VAL A 112 -4.80 -9.13 0.52
N ASP A 113 -5.47 -9.01 1.66
CA ASP A 113 -5.68 -7.74 2.34
C ASP A 113 -4.38 -7.31 3.04
N ILE A 114 -4.02 -6.03 2.95
CA ILE A 114 -2.82 -5.47 3.59
C ILE A 114 -2.82 -5.69 5.12
N VAL A 115 -3.99 -5.69 5.76
CA VAL A 115 -4.09 -5.91 7.21
C VAL A 115 -3.81 -7.36 7.60
N ASP A 116 -3.93 -8.28 6.67
CA ASP A 116 -3.59 -9.70 6.86
C ASP A 116 -2.12 -10.00 6.54
N LEU A 117 -1.40 -9.03 5.97
CA LEU A 117 0.01 -9.18 5.63
C LEU A 117 0.84 -9.38 6.89
N ARG A 118 1.61 -10.49 6.97
CA ARG A 118 2.44 -10.85 8.13
C ARG A 118 3.74 -11.50 7.68
N VAL A 119 4.81 -11.26 8.43
CA VAL A 119 6.06 -12.00 8.24
C VAL A 119 5.81 -13.48 8.56
N GLY A 120 6.09 -14.36 7.61
CA GLY A 120 5.84 -15.80 7.76
C GLY A 120 4.36 -16.19 7.83
N GLY A 121 3.45 -15.28 7.44
CA GLY A 121 2.01 -15.50 7.46
C GLY A 121 1.56 -16.56 6.47
N ARG A 122 0.52 -17.33 6.84
CA ARG A 122 -0.18 -18.24 5.93
C ARG A 122 -1.46 -17.59 5.47
N TYR A 123 -1.54 -17.31 4.19
CA TYR A 123 -2.68 -16.69 3.53
C TYR A 123 -3.57 -17.78 2.97
N GLY A 124 -4.78 -17.96 3.44
CA GLY A 124 -5.86 -18.84 3.01
C GLY A 124 -5.62 -19.95 1.98
N PRO A 125 -6.60 -20.74 1.61
CA PRO A 125 -6.44 -21.77 0.57
C PRO A 125 -6.07 -21.14 -0.78
N GLY A 126 -4.90 -21.48 -1.33
CA GLY A 126 -4.39 -20.94 -2.59
C GLY A 126 -3.58 -19.64 -2.47
N GLY A 127 -3.49 -19.05 -1.27
CA GLY A 127 -2.61 -17.90 -1.03
C GLY A 127 -1.13 -18.30 -0.93
N PRO A 128 -0.21 -17.32 -1.01
CA PRO A 128 1.21 -17.58 -0.86
C PRO A 128 1.50 -18.14 0.53
N ARG A 129 2.47 -19.03 0.61
CA ARG A 129 2.88 -19.60 1.91
C ARG A 129 3.59 -18.56 2.78
N GLU A 130 4.24 -17.60 2.12
CA GLU A 130 5.06 -16.60 2.78
C GLU A 130 5.23 -15.38 1.87
N LEU A 131 4.98 -14.19 2.40
CA LEU A 131 5.27 -12.93 1.72
C LEU A 131 6.36 -12.19 2.50
N GLY A 132 7.43 -11.83 1.80
CA GLY A 132 8.60 -11.13 2.37
C GLY A 132 9.76 -12.09 2.67
N PRO A 133 10.92 -11.55 3.12
CA PRO A 133 11.18 -10.11 3.20
C PRO A 133 11.35 -9.47 1.82
N PHE A 134 11.06 -8.16 1.76
CA PHE A 134 11.19 -7.34 0.55
C PHE A 134 12.33 -6.31 0.70
N ASP A 135 12.94 -5.93 -0.42
CA ASP A 135 13.93 -4.86 -0.49
C ASP A 135 13.27 -3.49 -0.64
N GLY A 136 12.11 -3.45 -1.32
CA GLY A 136 11.29 -2.27 -1.52
C GLY A 136 9.79 -2.57 -1.45
N ILE A 137 9.01 -1.53 -1.15
CA ILE A 137 7.55 -1.54 -1.17
C ILE A 137 7.06 -0.31 -1.90
N ALA A 138 6.11 -0.47 -2.83
CA ALA A 138 5.27 0.57 -3.37
C ALA A 138 3.88 0.47 -2.75
N GLY A 139 3.38 1.57 -2.18
CA GLY A 139 2.03 1.67 -1.61
C GLY A 139 1.39 2.98 -2.06
N TYR A 140 0.98 3.06 -3.33
CA TYR A 140 0.45 4.30 -3.90
C TYR A 140 -1.08 4.26 -3.89
N PHE A 141 -1.68 5.18 -3.12
CA PHE A 141 -3.13 5.38 -3.00
C PHE A 141 -3.91 4.18 -2.47
N THR A 142 -3.26 3.30 -1.71
CA THR A 142 -3.88 2.11 -1.11
C THR A 142 -4.29 2.36 0.34
N LEU A 143 -3.37 2.94 1.15
CA LEU A 143 -3.63 3.14 2.57
C LEU A 143 -4.77 4.12 2.83
N LEU A 144 -5.06 5.03 1.90
CA LEU A 144 -6.20 5.93 1.98
C LEU A 144 -7.56 5.21 1.97
N LEU A 145 -7.60 3.95 1.56
CA LEU A 145 -8.80 3.10 1.58
C LEU A 145 -9.03 2.40 2.94
N LEU A 146 -8.17 2.67 3.92
CA LEU A 146 -8.28 2.19 5.29
C LEU A 146 -8.80 3.31 6.21
N PRO A 147 -9.57 2.99 7.26
CA PRO A 147 -9.81 3.94 8.34
C PRO A 147 -8.51 4.40 9.01
N ARG A 148 -8.45 5.64 9.50
CA ARG A 148 -7.25 6.19 10.15
C ARG A 148 -6.64 5.29 11.23
N PRO A 149 -7.41 4.62 12.12
CA PRO A 149 -6.83 3.71 13.12
C PRO A 149 -6.05 2.53 12.52
N GLU A 150 -6.40 2.10 11.31
CA GLU A 150 -5.74 0.98 10.64
C GLU A 150 -4.47 1.38 9.87
N ILE A 151 -4.35 2.63 9.43
CA ILE A 151 -3.20 3.12 8.64
C ILE A 151 -1.87 2.95 9.40
N PRO A 152 -1.73 3.37 10.69
CA PRO A 152 -0.48 3.14 11.44
C PRO A 152 -0.15 1.65 11.61
N TYR A 153 -1.18 0.79 11.73
CA TYR A 153 -0.97 -0.65 11.80
C TYR A 153 -0.45 -1.20 10.46
N ALA A 154 -1.09 -0.84 9.35
CA ALA A 154 -0.64 -1.23 8.02
C ALA A 154 0.81 -0.78 7.76
N LEU A 155 1.16 0.45 8.12
CA LEU A 155 2.54 0.95 8.00
C LEU A 155 3.54 0.13 8.83
N ARG A 156 3.20 -0.24 10.08
CA ARG A 156 4.06 -1.13 10.90
C ARG A 156 4.18 -2.53 10.27
N THR A 157 3.11 -3.03 9.67
CA THR A 157 3.14 -4.30 8.95
C THR A 157 4.08 -4.23 7.74
N LEU A 158 3.99 -3.14 6.96
CA LEU A 158 4.92 -2.90 5.84
C LEU A 158 6.37 -2.78 6.33
N HIS A 159 6.59 -2.08 7.44
CA HIS A 159 7.90 -2.00 8.07
C HIS A 159 8.44 -3.40 8.44
N ALA A 160 7.60 -4.27 9.01
CA ALA A 160 8.02 -5.61 9.43
C ALA A 160 8.42 -6.52 8.26
N VAL A 161 7.75 -6.41 7.09
CA VAL A 161 8.05 -7.23 5.91
C VAL A 161 9.17 -6.68 5.03
N LEU A 162 9.64 -5.44 5.26
CA LEU A 162 10.83 -4.89 4.65
C LEU A 162 12.11 -5.44 5.29
N ARG A 163 13.17 -5.57 4.52
CA ARG A 163 14.52 -5.78 5.06
C ARG A 163 15.01 -4.51 5.79
N PRO A 164 15.98 -4.64 6.72
CA PRO A 164 16.68 -3.46 7.24
C PRO A 164 17.17 -2.56 6.10
N GLU A 165 17.04 -1.27 6.23
CA GLU A 165 17.37 -0.27 5.19
C GLU A 165 16.50 -0.35 3.91
N GLY A 166 15.48 -1.21 3.86
CA GLY A 166 14.55 -1.31 2.74
C GLY A 166 13.76 -0.01 2.53
N LEU A 167 13.26 0.18 1.31
CA LEU A 167 12.63 1.42 0.89
C LEU A 167 11.10 1.27 0.78
N LEU A 168 10.38 2.33 1.13
CA LEU A 168 8.93 2.46 0.93
C LEU A 168 8.65 3.72 0.12
N GLY A 169 8.02 3.56 -1.05
CA GLY A 169 7.33 4.64 -1.75
C GLY A 169 5.86 4.66 -1.33
N LEU A 170 5.43 5.75 -0.69
CA LEU A 170 4.05 5.92 -0.22
C LEU A 170 3.37 7.05 -0.96
N GLY A 171 2.18 6.79 -1.51
CA GLY A 171 1.29 7.80 -2.11
C GLY A 171 -0.01 7.93 -1.32
N MET A 172 -0.37 9.16 -0.95
CA MET A 172 -1.62 9.50 -0.24
C MET A 172 -2.24 10.76 -0.84
N VAL A 173 -3.51 11.00 -0.55
CA VAL A 173 -4.18 12.28 -0.84
C VAL A 173 -4.17 13.12 0.44
N GLU A 174 -3.78 14.41 0.31
CA GLU A 174 -3.80 15.36 1.42
C GLU A 174 -5.25 15.76 1.74
N ALA A 175 -5.77 15.28 2.87
CA ALA A 175 -7.11 15.58 3.33
C ALA A 175 -7.23 15.32 4.84
N ASP A 176 -8.08 16.08 5.54
CA ASP A 176 -8.42 15.80 6.95
C ASP A 176 -9.77 15.07 7.02
N ILE A 177 -9.76 13.78 6.66
CA ILE A 177 -10.96 12.92 6.65
C ILE A 177 -10.63 11.52 7.18
N ASP A 178 -11.63 10.88 7.78
CA ASP A 178 -11.53 9.50 8.28
C ASP A 178 -12.76 8.70 7.84
N ASP A 179 -12.51 7.61 7.12
CA ASP A 179 -13.52 6.65 6.66
C ASP A 179 -14.74 7.36 6.02
N PHE A 180 -14.46 8.36 5.20
CA PHE A 180 -15.49 9.21 4.60
C PHE A 180 -15.94 8.63 3.24
N PRO A 181 -17.27 8.47 3.01
CA PRO A 181 -17.76 7.97 1.74
C PRO A 181 -17.68 9.04 0.66
N ILE A 182 -17.10 8.69 -0.49
CA ILE A 182 -17.06 9.53 -1.67
C ILE A 182 -17.66 8.81 -2.89
N PRO A 183 -18.30 9.54 -3.82
CA PRO A 183 -18.62 8.98 -5.14
C PRO A 183 -17.30 8.78 -5.91
N PHE A 184 -17.15 7.59 -6.51
CA PHE A 184 -15.93 7.24 -7.22
C PHE A 184 -16.27 6.33 -8.40
N LEU A 185 -16.22 6.88 -9.62
CA LEU A 185 -16.47 6.17 -10.89
C LEU A 185 -17.80 5.39 -10.90
N GLY A 186 -18.87 6.02 -10.38
CA GLY A 186 -20.21 5.43 -10.31
C GLY A 186 -20.44 4.46 -9.14
N ASN A 187 -19.47 4.34 -8.23
CA ASN A 187 -19.56 3.57 -7.00
C ASN A 187 -19.41 4.49 -5.78
N SER A 188 -19.59 3.94 -4.58
CA SER A 188 -19.22 4.61 -3.34
C SER A 188 -18.00 3.91 -2.76
N VAL A 189 -16.93 4.64 -2.49
CA VAL A 189 -15.75 4.14 -1.79
C VAL A 189 -15.55 4.97 -0.52
N ARG A 190 -14.93 4.37 0.49
CA ARG A 190 -14.61 5.05 1.74
C ARG A 190 -13.11 5.38 1.74
N VAL A 191 -12.80 6.62 2.12
CA VAL A 191 -11.43 7.12 2.08
C VAL A 191 -11.07 7.85 3.37
N SER A 192 -9.80 7.75 3.73
CA SER A 192 -9.18 8.51 4.81
C SER A 192 -7.95 9.25 4.29
N GLY A 193 -7.65 10.37 4.90
CA GLY A 193 -6.47 11.14 4.58
C GLY A 193 -5.94 11.83 5.83
N TYR A 194 -4.74 12.34 5.73
CA TYR A 194 -4.07 13.16 6.74
C TYR A 194 -3.63 14.46 6.09
N LEU A 195 -3.59 15.53 6.87
CA LEU A 195 -2.81 16.69 6.49
C LEU A 195 -1.32 16.32 6.48
N ARG A 196 -0.55 17.01 5.69
CA ARG A 196 0.86 16.71 5.39
C ARG A 196 1.72 16.45 6.64
N ASP A 197 1.63 17.31 7.65
CA ASP A 197 2.44 17.18 8.86
C ASP A 197 2.02 15.98 9.72
N GLU A 198 0.72 15.68 9.77
CA GLU A 198 0.20 14.50 10.45
C GLU A 198 0.63 13.20 9.73
N LEU A 199 0.55 13.17 8.41
CA LEU A 199 1.04 12.02 7.63
C LEU A 199 2.52 11.75 7.90
N ARG A 200 3.35 12.81 7.91
CA ARG A 200 4.78 12.69 8.24
C ARG A 200 5.01 12.11 9.65
N GLN A 201 4.19 12.51 10.61
CA GLN A 201 4.28 12.01 11.98
C GLN A 201 3.91 10.53 12.04
N VAL A 202 2.77 10.14 11.47
CA VAL A 202 2.28 8.74 11.42
C VAL A 202 3.32 7.82 10.77
N VAL A 203 3.93 8.24 9.68
CA VAL A 203 4.97 7.47 8.97
C VAL A 203 6.23 7.31 9.83
N ARG A 204 6.67 8.38 10.53
CA ARG A 204 7.83 8.30 11.43
C ARG A 204 7.57 7.42 12.65
N GLU A 205 6.38 7.49 13.23
CA GLU A 205 5.96 6.65 14.37
C GLU A 205 5.85 5.17 13.99
N ALA A 206 5.59 4.87 12.73
CA ALA A 206 5.62 3.50 12.20
C ALA A 206 7.03 2.95 11.94
N GLY A 207 8.10 3.72 12.24
CA GLY A 207 9.50 3.28 12.16
C GLY A 207 10.22 3.67 10.87
N PHE A 208 9.64 4.56 10.06
CA PHE A 208 10.28 5.03 8.83
C PHE A 208 11.01 6.36 9.00
N GLU A 209 12.07 6.53 8.25
CA GLU A 209 12.71 7.82 7.97
C GLU A 209 12.20 8.33 6.62
N ILE A 210 11.77 9.60 6.55
CA ILE A 210 11.37 10.24 5.31
C ILE A 210 12.62 10.82 4.65
N ALA A 211 13.06 10.22 3.55
CA ALA A 211 14.24 10.62 2.79
C ALA A 211 13.92 11.67 1.72
N GLY A 212 12.66 11.74 1.28
CA GLY A 212 12.20 12.72 0.29
C GLY A 212 10.69 12.83 0.30
N GLU A 213 10.20 13.92 -0.23
CA GLU A 213 8.78 14.22 -0.36
C GLU A 213 8.51 15.02 -1.62
N ASP A 214 7.41 14.72 -2.29
CA ASP A 214 6.89 15.50 -3.40
C ASP A 214 5.37 15.63 -3.31
N SER A 215 4.80 16.61 -4.00
CA SER A 215 3.35 16.79 -4.06
C SER A 215 2.90 17.34 -5.41
N HIS A 216 1.79 16.80 -5.89
CA HIS A 216 1.22 17.17 -7.18
C HIS A 216 -0.26 17.56 -7.00
N ALA A 217 -0.66 18.69 -7.58
CA ALA A 217 -2.07 18.99 -7.78
C ALA A 217 -2.57 18.14 -8.94
N TYR A 218 -3.59 17.34 -8.70
CA TYR A 218 -4.15 16.42 -9.67
C TYR A 218 -5.64 16.69 -9.89
N ALA A 219 -6.06 16.71 -11.14
CA ALA A 219 -7.46 16.77 -11.51
C ALA A 219 -7.78 15.54 -12.38
N PRO A 220 -8.56 14.57 -11.87
CA PRO A 220 -8.97 13.42 -12.65
C PRO A 220 -9.71 13.80 -13.93
N ALA A 221 -9.63 12.96 -14.95
CA ALA A 221 -10.37 13.17 -16.20
C ALA A 221 -11.89 13.00 -16.00
N SER A 222 -12.30 12.24 -14.97
CA SER A 222 -13.70 12.11 -14.57
C SER A 222 -14.12 13.21 -13.63
N THR A 223 -15.31 13.80 -13.87
CA THR A 223 -15.92 14.79 -12.96
C THR A 223 -16.49 14.19 -11.68
N ASP A 224 -16.56 12.85 -11.59
CA ASP A 224 -17.05 12.12 -10.41
C ASP A 224 -16.01 12.07 -9.29
N VAL A 225 -14.76 12.45 -9.56
CA VAL A 225 -13.67 12.54 -8.58
C VAL A 225 -13.20 13.99 -8.50
N PRO A 226 -13.21 14.63 -7.30
CA PRO A 226 -12.77 16.00 -7.16
C PRO A 226 -11.27 16.15 -7.40
N PRO A 227 -10.78 17.35 -7.77
CA PRO A 227 -9.36 17.67 -7.76
C PRO A 227 -8.75 17.47 -6.36
N GLU A 228 -7.51 17.00 -6.32
CA GLU A 228 -6.84 16.61 -5.09
C GLU A 228 -5.37 17.04 -5.07
N ILE A 229 -4.78 17.07 -3.89
CA ILE A 229 -3.32 17.16 -3.73
C ILE A 229 -2.80 15.76 -3.39
N GLN A 230 -2.02 15.21 -4.28
CA GLN A 230 -1.33 13.94 -4.09
C GLN A 230 -0.01 14.18 -3.38
N LEU A 231 0.24 13.44 -2.29
CA LEU A 231 1.49 13.45 -1.52
C LEU A 231 2.26 12.18 -1.80
N TYR A 232 3.55 12.29 -2.06
CA TYR A 232 4.46 11.16 -2.25
C TYR A 232 5.58 11.26 -1.23
N LEU A 233 5.74 10.23 -0.41
CA LEU A 233 6.81 10.12 0.57
C LEU A 233 7.76 8.99 0.17
N ASN A 234 9.03 9.35 0.04
CA ASN A 234 10.14 8.44 -0.18
C ASN A 234 10.73 8.09 1.18
N CYS A 235 10.55 6.86 1.64
CA CYS A 235 10.86 6.46 3.00
C CYS A 235 11.91 5.33 3.03
N ARG A 236 12.67 5.27 4.14
CA ARG A 236 13.60 4.19 4.46
C ARG A 236 13.20 3.56 5.78
N ARG A 237 13.23 2.22 5.86
CA ARG A 237 13.07 1.50 7.12
C ARG A 237 14.23 1.85 8.05
N ARG A 238 13.93 2.34 9.26
CA ARG A 238 14.93 2.48 10.32
C ARG A 238 15.35 1.11 10.85
N ALA A 239 16.60 1.03 11.25
CA ALA A 239 17.17 -0.17 11.87
C ALA A 239 16.46 -0.54 13.18
#